data_ae988e9cd88478f9f1421eb0a332e350
#
_entry.id   ae988e9cd88478f9f1421eb0a332e350
#
_cell.length_a   1.000
_cell.length_b   1.000
_cell.length_c   1.000
_cell.angle_alpha   90.00
_cell.angle_beta   90.00
_cell.angle_gamma   90.00
#
_symmetry.space_group_name_H-M   'P 1'
#
loop_
_entity.id
_entity.type
_entity.pdbx_description
1 polymer ?
#
loop_
_entity_poly.entity_id
_entity_poly.type
_entity_poly.pdbx_seq_one_letter_code
_entity_poly.pdbx_strand_id
1 'polypeptide(L)'
;MAELAPLEHRQYAHCESGVVTALRGRHGLDLSEPMVFGITGGLTFAYLPFIKITNMPVVSYRMFPGAIIKGAAKNLGVRFETRRYSDKDRALAELGGLVDGGQCVGLQTSVYWLPYFPPEMRFQFNAHNLLVYGREGDEFLVSDPVFEHTVRVRAEDLQNARFARGTLAPKGFLYYPVRVDPAVDIGEAVRKSIRRTARMMLHAPLPFIGVKGIHFMARRIERLKEGDPRYARLFLGHIVRMQEEIGTGGGGFRFMYAAFLQEAGLLMGSAPLEEASRMMTEAGDRWRRFALACARVCKGKTADFDAGEIAVLLRQCAAQEKSVFTLLKLAKL
;
A
#
# COMPACT_ATOMS: atom_id res chain seq x y z
N MET A 1 -17.09 -7.29 -27.61
CA MET A 1 -16.31 -7.06 -26.37
C MET A 1 -15.53 -8.33 -26.13
N ALA A 2 -14.25 -8.28 -25.81
CA ALA A 2 -13.50 -9.48 -25.42
C ALA A 2 -14.16 -10.09 -24.18
N GLU A 3 -14.33 -11.41 -24.18
CA GLU A 3 -14.86 -12.14 -23.04
C GLU A 3 -13.92 -11.98 -21.85
N LEU A 4 -14.44 -11.52 -20.71
CA LEU A 4 -13.64 -11.34 -19.50
C LEU A 4 -13.35 -12.69 -18.87
N ALA A 5 -12.10 -12.95 -18.49
CA ALA A 5 -11.74 -14.16 -17.77
C ALA A 5 -12.49 -14.26 -16.43
N PRO A 6 -12.81 -15.47 -15.94
CA PRO A 6 -13.37 -15.65 -14.61
C PRO A 6 -12.51 -14.99 -13.54
N LEU A 7 -13.13 -14.55 -12.44
CA LEU A 7 -12.35 -14.05 -11.29
C LEU A 7 -11.64 -15.23 -10.63
N GLU A 8 -10.30 -15.16 -10.61
CA GLU A 8 -9.48 -16.00 -9.75
C GLU A 8 -9.14 -15.22 -8.49
N HIS A 9 -9.67 -15.68 -7.35
CA HIS A 9 -9.33 -15.06 -6.08
C HIS A 9 -7.93 -15.45 -5.66
N ARG A 10 -7.13 -14.47 -5.22
CA ARG A 10 -5.81 -14.66 -4.63
C ARG A 10 -5.65 -13.73 -3.43
N GLN A 11 -4.95 -14.20 -2.41
CA GLN A 11 -4.48 -13.35 -1.33
C GLN A 11 -3.33 -12.48 -1.82
N TYR A 12 -3.32 -11.22 -1.41
CA TYR A 12 -2.30 -10.23 -1.78
C TYR A 12 -1.74 -9.55 -0.53
N ALA A 13 -0.54 -9.02 -0.65
CA ALA A 13 0.12 -8.35 0.48
C ALA A 13 -0.45 -6.95 0.77
N HIS A 14 -1.06 -6.29 -0.23
CA HIS A 14 -1.63 -4.95 -0.06
C HIS A 14 -2.96 -4.80 -0.80
N CYS A 15 -3.94 -4.20 -0.12
CA CYS A 15 -5.32 -4.16 -0.61
C CYS A 15 -5.48 -3.41 -1.95
N GLU A 16 -4.89 -2.21 -2.12
CA GLU A 16 -5.06 -1.42 -3.34
C GLU A 16 -4.34 -2.05 -4.54
N SER A 17 -3.08 -2.52 -4.37
CA SER A 17 -2.36 -3.21 -5.44
C SER A 17 -3.00 -4.56 -5.79
N GLY A 18 -3.44 -5.32 -4.79
CA GLY A 18 -4.11 -6.60 -5.00
C GLY A 18 -5.38 -6.47 -5.83
N VAL A 19 -6.27 -5.53 -5.48
CA VAL A 19 -7.49 -5.28 -6.25
C VAL A 19 -7.18 -4.83 -7.68
N VAL A 20 -6.20 -3.93 -7.87
CA VAL A 20 -5.79 -3.48 -9.22
C VAL A 20 -5.20 -4.64 -10.03
N THR A 21 -4.41 -5.51 -9.40
CA THR A 21 -3.85 -6.73 -10.01
C THR A 21 -4.97 -7.68 -10.46
N ALA A 22 -5.92 -7.99 -9.57
CA ALA A 22 -7.04 -8.88 -9.87
C ALA A 22 -7.94 -8.33 -11.00
N LEU A 23 -8.29 -7.03 -10.94
CA LEU A 23 -9.09 -6.38 -11.99
C LEU A 23 -8.41 -6.42 -13.36
N ARG A 24 -7.09 -6.25 -13.39
CA ARG A 24 -6.32 -6.23 -14.62
C ARG A 24 -6.15 -7.62 -15.21
N GLY A 25 -5.92 -8.64 -14.37
CA GLY A 25 -5.78 -10.04 -14.78
C GLY A 25 -7.00 -10.53 -15.57
N ARG A 26 -8.22 -10.12 -15.20
CA ARG A 26 -9.46 -10.42 -15.94
C ARG A 26 -9.47 -9.88 -17.39
N HIS A 27 -8.64 -8.91 -17.71
CA HIS A 27 -8.50 -8.35 -19.06
C HIS A 27 -7.30 -8.92 -19.82
N GLY A 28 -6.76 -10.07 -19.39
CA GLY A 28 -5.72 -10.80 -20.11
C GLY A 28 -4.31 -10.26 -19.95
N LEU A 29 -4.10 -9.35 -19.00
CA LEU A 29 -2.76 -8.81 -18.70
C LEU A 29 -2.32 -9.30 -17.31
N ASP A 30 -1.71 -10.47 -17.25
CA ASP A 30 -1.23 -11.05 -16.00
C ASP A 30 0.12 -10.42 -15.61
N LEU A 31 0.12 -9.63 -14.54
CA LEU A 31 1.30 -9.14 -13.84
C LEU A 31 1.16 -9.48 -12.36
N SER A 32 2.27 -9.80 -11.74
CA SER A 32 2.31 -9.98 -10.29
C SER A 32 1.95 -8.70 -9.52
N GLU A 33 1.53 -8.83 -8.27
CA GLU A 33 1.30 -7.67 -7.40
C GLU A 33 2.55 -6.80 -7.23
N PRO A 34 3.77 -7.35 -7.01
CA PRO A 34 5.00 -6.57 -6.99
C PRO A 34 5.21 -5.73 -8.24
N MET A 35 4.97 -6.30 -9.43
CA MET A 35 5.07 -5.55 -10.70
C MET A 35 4.06 -4.43 -10.78
N VAL A 36 2.80 -4.66 -10.42
CA VAL A 36 1.78 -3.60 -10.36
C VAL A 36 2.17 -2.52 -9.37
N PHE A 37 2.56 -2.88 -8.13
CA PHE A 37 2.99 -1.94 -7.11
C PHE A 37 4.19 -1.08 -7.55
N GLY A 38 5.22 -1.71 -8.11
CA GLY A 38 6.43 -1.03 -8.57
C GLY A 38 6.17 -0.10 -9.74
N ILE A 39 5.51 -0.58 -10.81
CA ILE A 39 5.21 0.20 -12.04
C ILE A 39 4.30 1.38 -11.74
N THR A 40 3.38 1.26 -10.79
CA THR A 40 2.51 2.37 -10.38
C THR A 40 3.22 3.40 -9.51
N GLY A 41 4.45 3.11 -9.07
CA GLY A 41 5.24 3.98 -8.20
C GLY A 41 4.70 4.00 -6.78
N GLY A 42 4.30 2.84 -6.27
CA GLY A 42 3.68 2.68 -4.95
C GLY A 42 4.61 3.01 -3.79
N LEU A 43 5.92 2.73 -3.91
CA LEU A 43 6.88 2.93 -2.83
C LEU A 43 7.19 4.41 -2.58
N THR A 44 7.23 4.79 -1.30
CA THR A 44 7.80 6.05 -0.81
C THR A 44 8.15 5.91 0.67
N PHE A 45 8.58 7.00 1.28
CA PHE A 45 8.59 7.22 2.71
C PHE A 45 8.16 8.65 2.99
N ALA A 46 7.29 8.85 3.98
CA ALA A 46 6.91 10.17 4.46
C ALA A 46 6.69 10.16 5.98
N TYR A 47 7.22 11.14 6.67
CA TYR A 47 6.93 11.43 8.07
C TYR A 47 6.40 12.84 8.21
N LEU A 48 5.09 12.99 8.49
CA LEU A 48 4.36 14.25 8.50
C LEU A 48 3.91 14.58 9.92
N PRO A 49 4.77 15.19 10.76
CA PRO A 49 4.47 15.42 12.18
C PRO A 49 3.33 16.42 12.42
N PHE A 50 3.03 17.25 11.41
CA PHE A 50 1.98 18.26 11.44
C PHE A 50 0.59 17.73 11.04
N ILE A 51 0.52 16.51 10.47
CA ILE A 51 -0.73 15.81 10.19
C ILE A 51 -0.90 14.68 11.21
N LYS A 52 -1.97 14.71 11.97
CA LYS A 52 -2.27 13.69 12.97
C LYS A 52 -3.50 12.88 12.57
N ILE A 53 -3.38 11.55 12.67
CA ILE A 53 -4.50 10.60 12.58
C ILE A 53 -4.54 9.86 13.91
N THR A 54 -5.69 9.85 14.60
CA THR A 54 -5.84 9.27 15.94
C THR A 54 -4.78 9.77 16.94
N ASN A 55 -4.51 11.08 16.92
CA ASN A 55 -3.50 11.77 17.74
C ASN A 55 -2.02 11.38 17.48
N MET A 56 -1.73 10.52 16.50
CA MET A 56 -0.38 10.16 16.10
C MET A 56 0.00 10.83 14.76
N PRO A 57 1.27 11.23 14.61
CA PRO A 57 1.75 11.81 13.36
C PRO A 57 1.69 10.78 12.22
N VAL A 58 1.42 11.26 11.00
CA VAL A 58 1.37 10.37 9.84
C VAL A 58 2.78 9.87 9.51
N VAL A 59 2.92 8.55 9.49
CA VAL A 59 4.06 7.83 8.92
C VAL A 59 3.53 7.00 7.76
N SER A 60 4.11 7.13 6.59
CA SER A 60 3.71 6.36 5.42
C SER A 60 4.91 5.75 4.72
N TYR A 61 4.77 4.51 4.33
CA TYR A 61 5.78 3.73 3.61
C TYR A 61 5.41 3.55 2.13
N ARG A 62 4.27 4.09 1.71
CA ARG A 62 3.77 4.08 0.34
C ARG A 62 3.13 5.42 -0.02
N MET A 63 2.85 5.59 -1.30
CA MET A 63 2.08 6.72 -1.80
C MET A 63 0.66 6.74 -1.23
N PHE A 64 0.00 7.89 -1.28
CA PHE A 64 -1.34 8.08 -0.75
C PHE A 64 -2.36 7.10 -1.37
N PRO A 65 -3.45 6.76 -0.64
CA PRO A 65 -4.55 5.97 -1.18
C PRO A 65 -5.07 6.53 -2.51
N GLY A 66 -5.35 5.64 -3.46
CA GLY A 66 -5.71 5.99 -4.84
C GLY A 66 -4.52 6.26 -5.78
N ALA A 67 -3.29 6.28 -5.26
CA ALA A 67 -2.11 6.50 -6.10
C ALA A 67 -1.81 5.32 -7.02
N ILE A 68 -2.04 4.09 -6.57
CA ILE A 68 -1.84 2.87 -7.35
C ILE A 68 -2.86 2.81 -8.50
N ILE A 69 -4.13 3.10 -8.23
CA ILE A 69 -5.18 3.18 -9.27
C ILE A 69 -4.79 4.21 -10.34
N LYS A 70 -4.38 5.43 -9.91
CA LYS A 70 -3.91 6.48 -10.84
C LYS A 70 -2.65 6.08 -11.59
N GLY A 71 -1.73 5.39 -10.90
CA GLY A 71 -0.49 4.87 -11.49
C GLY A 71 -0.78 3.80 -12.55
N ALA A 72 -1.73 2.92 -12.30
CA ALA A 72 -2.16 1.92 -13.26
C ALA A 72 -2.80 2.55 -14.50
N ALA A 73 -3.64 3.57 -14.32
CA ALA A 73 -4.17 4.33 -15.45
C ALA A 73 -3.07 4.98 -16.30
N LYS A 74 -2.04 5.50 -15.66
CA LYS A 74 -0.95 6.23 -16.34
C LYS A 74 0.08 5.31 -17.00
N ASN A 75 0.48 4.22 -16.31
CA ASN A 75 1.67 3.44 -16.67
C ASN A 75 1.32 2.03 -17.18
N LEU A 76 0.11 1.53 -16.92
CA LEU A 76 -0.33 0.18 -17.30
C LEU A 76 -1.47 0.18 -18.33
N GLY A 77 -1.75 1.33 -18.96
CA GLY A 77 -2.76 1.42 -20.01
C GLY A 77 -4.18 1.09 -19.57
N VAL A 78 -4.49 1.19 -18.28
CA VAL A 78 -5.82 0.87 -17.74
C VAL A 78 -6.67 2.13 -17.71
N ARG A 79 -7.78 2.15 -18.42
CA ARG A 79 -8.79 3.20 -18.27
C ARG A 79 -9.83 2.74 -17.25
N PHE A 80 -9.83 3.38 -16.09
CA PHE A 80 -10.83 3.14 -15.06
C PHE A 80 -12.01 4.10 -15.19
N GLU A 81 -13.22 3.58 -15.05
CA GLU A 81 -14.36 4.36 -14.61
C GLU A 81 -14.29 4.49 -13.10
N THR A 82 -14.47 5.70 -12.58
CA THR A 82 -14.42 5.97 -11.14
C THR A 82 -15.61 6.83 -10.74
N ARG A 83 -16.29 6.48 -9.66
CA ARG A 83 -17.45 7.21 -9.17
C ARG A 83 -17.39 7.41 -7.66
N ARG A 84 -18.02 8.50 -7.20
CA ARG A 84 -18.27 8.80 -5.79
C ARG A 84 -19.71 9.17 -5.62
N TYR A 85 -20.27 8.86 -4.45
CA TYR A 85 -21.68 9.07 -4.19
C TYR A 85 -21.87 9.82 -2.88
N SER A 86 -22.91 10.67 -2.87
CA SER A 86 -23.50 11.25 -1.65
C SER A 86 -24.73 10.45 -1.18
N ASP A 87 -25.42 9.82 -2.13
CA ASP A 87 -26.62 9.01 -1.92
C ASP A 87 -26.25 7.53 -1.81
N LYS A 88 -26.62 6.91 -0.69
CA LYS A 88 -26.31 5.50 -0.40
C LYS A 88 -27.15 4.54 -1.26
N ASP A 89 -28.44 4.82 -1.46
CA ASP A 89 -29.35 3.93 -2.17
C ASP A 89 -28.99 3.88 -3.65
N ARG A 90 -28.72 5.06 -4.23
CA ARG A 90 -28.21 5.13 -5.59
C ARG A 90 -26.89 4.39 -5.75
N ALA A 91 -25.96 4.53 -4.77
CA ALA A 91 -24.68 3.83 -4.80
C ALA A 91 -24.81 2.32 -4.71
N LEU A 92 -25.82 1.82 -3.96
CA LEU A 92 -26.10 0.39 -3.84
C LEU A 92 -26.74 -0.16 -5.12
N ALA A 93 -27.73 0.53 -5.64
CA ALA A 93 -28.42 0.14 -6.87
C ALA A 93 -27.45 0.06 -8.06
N GLU A 94 -26.55 1.04 -8.16
CA GLU A 94 -25.57 1.07 -9.23
C GLU A 94 -24.52 -0.03 -9.09
N LEU A 95 -24.01 -0.29 -7.87
CA LEU A 95 -23.11 -1.42 -7.61
C LEU A 95 -23.80 -2.75 -7.99
N GLY A 96 -25.06 -2.95 -7.55
CA GLY A 96 -25.85 -4.12 -7.91
C GLY A 96 -25.95 -4.30 -9.42
N GLY A 97 -26.34 -3.26 -10.15
CA GLY A 97 -26.46 -3.32 -11.60
C GLY A 97 -25.14 -3.64 -12.32
N LEU A 98 -24.02 -3.11 -11.83
CA LEU A 98 -22.71 -3.43 -12.38
C LEU A 98 -22.32 -4.90 -12.19
N VAL A 99 -22.50 -5.44 -10.98
CA VAL A 99 -22.10 -6.83 -10.71
C VAL A 99 -23.08 -7.84 -11.33
N ASP A 100 -24.37 -7.53 -11.44
CA ASP A 100 -25.34 -8.33 -12.17
C ASP A 100 -25.02 -8.37 -13.68
N GLY A 101 -24.44 -7.29 -14.20
CA GLY A 101 -23.90 -7.23 -15.56
C GLY A 101 -22.55 -7.93 -15.72
N GLY A 102 -22.05 -8.66 -14.73
CA GLY A 102 -20.77 -9.39 -14.77
C GLY A 102 -19.53 -8.54 -14.54
N GLN A 103 -19.70 -7.25 -14.17
CA GLN A 103 -18.57 -6.36 -13.90
C GLN A 103 -18.01 -6.60 -12.51
N CYS A 104 -16.70 -6.85 -12.38
CA CYS A 104 -16.02 -6.77 -11.10
C CYS A 104 -15.69 -5.32 -10.75
N VAL A 105 -15.95 -4.94 -9.50
CA VAL A 105 -15.88 -3.55 -9.05
C VAL A 105 -14.98 -3.44 -7.82
N GLY A 106 -13.92 -2.63 -7.90
CA GLY A 106 -13.12 -2.25 -6.76
C GLY A 106 -13.84 -1.20 -5.91
N LEU A 107 -13.85 -1.38 -4.61
CA LEU A 107 -14.44 -0.44 -3.66
C LEU A 107 -13.41 0.04 -2.65
N GLN A 108 -13.47 1.31 -2.26
CA GLN A 108 -12.84 1.79 -1.04
C GLN A 108 -13.82 1.69 0.12
N THR A 109 -13.37 1.14 1.25
CA THR A 109 -14.21 0.82 2.41
C THR A 109 -13.50 1.14 3.72
N SER A 110 -14.24 1.06 4.83
CA SER A 110 -13.72 1.05 6.19
C SER A 110 -13.71 -0.37 6.74
N VAL A 111 -12.56 -0.85 7.19
CA VAL A 111 -12.40 -2.17 7.81
C VAL A 111 -13.30 -2.35 9.02
N TYR A 112 -13.60 -1.27 9.75
CA TYR A 112 -14.43 -1.31 10.96
C TYR A 112 -15.82 -1.93 10.73
N TRP A 113 -16.41 -1.72 9.57
CA TRP A 113 -17.77 -2.17 9.22
C TRP A 113 -17.83 -3.47 8.44
N LEU A 114 -16.70 -4.15 8.25
CA LEU A 114 -16.65 -5.42 7.52
C LEU A 114 -16.67 -6.58 8.51
N PRO A 115 -17.81 -7.29 8.68
CA PRO A 115 -18.01 -8.27 9.76
C PRO A 115 -17.15 -9.52 9.62
N TYR A 116 -16.64 -9.83 8.44
CA TYR A 116 -15.75 -10.96 8.19
C TYR A 116 -14.30 -10.71 8.69
N PHE A 117 -13.93 -9.47 9.03
CA PHE A 117 -12.69 -9.22 9.76
C PHE A 117 -12.83 -9.67 11.22
N PRO A 118 -11.80 -10.29 11.82
CA PRO A 118 -11.76 -10.55 13.25
C PRO A 118 -11.90 -9.24 14.05
N PRO A 119 -12.54 -9.26 15.24
CA PRO A 119 -12.78 -8.05 16.03
C PRO A 119 -11.53 -7.21 16.30
N GLU A 120 -10.39 -7.84 16.55
CA GLU A 120 -9.10 -7.21 16.80
C GLU A 120 -8.52 -6.50 15.57
N MET A 121 -8.95 -6.86 14.38
CA MET A 121 -8.58 -6.23 13.12
C MET A 121 -9.57 -5.15 12.67
N ARG A 122 -10.73 -5.01 13.33
CA ARG A 122 -11.73 -4.00 13.00
C ARG A 122 -11.40 -2.65 13.64
N PHE A 123 -10.60 -1.86 12.97
CA PHE A 123 -10.28 -0.50 13.39
C PHE A 123 -10.71 0.51 12.32
N GLN A 124 -10.82 1.79 12.72
CA GLN A 124 -11.24 2.86 11.81
C GLN A 124 -10.16 3.17 10.77
N PHE A 125 -10.08 2.33 9.74
CA PHE A 125 -9.23 2.53 8.58
C PHE A 125 -10.10 2.59 7.32
N ASN A 126 -10.24 3.79 6.76
CA ASN A 126 -11.18 4.12 5.68
C ASN A 126 -10.59 4.05 4.27
N ALA A 127 -9.40 3.49 4.12
CA ALA A 127 -8.72 3.38 2.82
C ALA A 127 -8.47 1.92 2.40
N HIS A 128 -9.24 0.98 2.96
CA HIS A 128 -9.19 -0.42 2.57
C HIS A 128 -9.85 -0.63 1.22
N ASN A 129 -9.22 -1.42 0.36
CA ASN A 129 -9.74 -1.76 -0.95
C ASN A 129 -10.13 -3.25 -0.99
N LEU A 130 -11.29 -3.52 -1.54
CA LEU A 130 -11.80 -4.87 -1.80
C LEU A 130 -12.45 -4.93 -3.19
N LEU A 131 -12.64 -6.14 -3.71
CA LEU A 131 -13.25 -6.39 -5.00
C LEU A 131 -14.62 -7.07 -4.81
N VAL A 132 -15.68 -6.49 -5.35
CA VAL A 132 -16.99 -7.13 -5.46
C VAL A 132 -17.11 -7.73 -6.85
N TYR A 133 -17.50 -9.03 -6.92
CA TYR A 133 -17.58 -9.76 -8.19
C TYR A 133 -18.94 -10.36 -8.49
N GLY A 134 -19.90 -10.25 -7.56
CA GLY A 134 -21.25 -10.75 -7.72
C GLY A 134 -22.13 -10.44 -6.52
N ARG A 135 -23.37 -10.86 -6.58
CA ARG A 135 -24.30 -10.85 -5.43
C ARG A 135 -25.27 -12.03 -5.48
N GLU A 136 -25.74 -12.46 -4.31
CA GLU A 136 -26.78 -13.46 -4.12
C GLU A 136 -27.77 -12.93 -3.07
N GLY A 137 -28.98 -12.57 -3.51
CA GLY A 137 -29.98 -11.95 -2.65
C GLY A 137 -29.46 -10.60 -2.09
N ASP A 138 -29.38 -10.51 -0.75
CA ASP A 138 -28.90 -9.32 -0.02
C ASP A 138 -27.38 -9.36 0.29
N GLU A 139 -26.67 -10.36 -0.19
CA GLU A 139 -25.24 -10.53 0.07
C GLU A 139 -24.40 -10.25 -1.19
N PHE A 140 -23.34 -9.47 -1.03
CA PHE A 140 -22.32 -9.27 -2.04
C PHE A 140 -21.19 -10.28 -1.87
N LEU A 141 -20.73 -10.82 -3.00
CA LEU A 141 -19.60 -11.74 -3.09
C LEU A 141 -18.33 -10.92 -3.23
N VAL A 142 -17.40 -11.11 -2.29
CA VAL A 142 -16.23 -10.26 -2.13
C VAL A 142 -14.95 -11.09 -2.25
N SER A 143 -14.01 -10.60 -3.07
CA SER A 143 -12.62 -11.00 -3.09
C SER A 143 -11.82 -9.91 -2.37
N ASP A 144 -11.51 -10.16 -1.09
CA ASP A 144 -10.70 -9.23 -0.29
C ASP A 144 -9.25 -9.71 -0.27
N PRO A 145 -8.27 -8.87 -0.67
CA PRO A 145 -6.86 -9.23 -0.73
C PRO A 145 -6.24 -9.73 0.58
N VAL A 146 -6.84 -9.39 1.73
CA VAL A 146 -6.33 -9.78 3.05
C VAL A 146 -6.57 -11.26 3.34
N PHE A 147 -7.58 -11.88 2.74
CA PHE A 147 -8.03 -13.24 3.06
C PHE A 147 -7.59 -14.25 2.00
N GLU A 148 -7.45 -15.51 2.41
CA GLU A 148 -7.13 -16.63 1.52
C GLU A 148 -8.33 -17.09 0.68
N HIS A 149 -9.54 -16.78 1.14
CA HIS A 149 -10.80 -17.21 0.51
C HIS A 149 -11.70 -16.01 0.24
N THR A 150 -12.59 -16.16 -0.73
CA THR A 150 -13.68 -15.21 -0.95
C THR A 150 -14.61 -15.18 0.25
N VAL A 151 -15.20 -14.02 0.51
CA VAL A 151 -16.10 -13.79 1.63
C VAL A 151 -17.44 -13.22 1.14
N ARG A 152 -18.43 -13.20 2.02
CA ARG A 152 -19.73 -12.59 1.79
C ARG A 152 -19.95 -11.44 2.76
N VAL A 153 -20.67 -10.42 2.31
CA VAL A 153 -21.02 -9.27 3.15
C VAL A 153 -22.43 -8.81 2.80
N ARG A 154 -23.25 -8.58 3.82
CA ARG A 154 -24.59 -8.04 3.63
C ARG A 154 -24.54 -6.62 3.07
N ALA A 155 -25.55 -6.26 2.27
CA ALA A 155 -25.66 -4.95 1.66
C ALA A 155 -25.58 -3.79 2.69
N GLU A 156 -26.21 -3.94 3.85
CA GLU A 156 -26.16 -2.96 4.93
C GLU A 156 -24.75 -2.73 5.46
N ASP A 157 -24.02 -3.81 5.79
CA ASP A 157 -22.65 -3.73 6.31
C ASP A 157 -21.69 -3.13 5.26
N LEU A 158 -21.83 -3.55 4.01
CA LEU A 158 -21.06 -3.02 2.90
C LEU A 158 -21.32 -1.50 2.72
N GLN A 159 -22.57 -1.06 2.83
CA GLN A 159 -22.92 0.35 2.75
C GLN A 159 -22.35 1.15 3.93
N ASN A 160 -22.40 0.59 5.15
CA ASN A 160 -21.77 1.21 6.31
C ASN A 160 -20.24 1.35 6.10
N ALA A 161 -19.59 0.34 5.53
CA ALA A 161 -18.17 0.38 5.19
C ALA A 161 -17.85 1.42 4.10
N ARG A 162 -18.69 1.53 3.05
CA ARG A 162 -18.52 2.46 1.92
C ARG A 162 -18.76 3.92 2.29
N PHE A 163 -19.57 4.18 3.32
CA PHE A 163 -19.97 5.55 3.74
C PHE A 163 -19.49 5.90 5.15
N ALA A 164 -18.50 5.18 5.66
CA ALA A 164 -17.84 5.50 6.92
C ALA A 164 -17.31 6.94 6.93
N ARG A 165 -17.46 7.60 8.07
CA ARG A 165 -17.02 9.01 8.27
C ARG A 165 -15.58 9.05 8.80
N GLY A 166 -14.97 10.23 8.74
CA GLY A 166 -13.64 10.50 9.30
C GLY A 166 -12.55 10.66 8.25
N THR A 167 -11.30 10.53 8.69
CA THR A 167 -10.13 10.68 7.82
C THR A 167 -10.14 9.62 6.71
N LEU A 168 -9.84 10.02 5.49
CA LEU A 168 -9.86 9.17 4.29
C LEU A 168 -11.24 8.55 3.99
N ALA A 169 -12.33 9.19 4.43
CA ALA A 169 -13.68 8.70 4.21
C ALA A 169 -13.91 8.21 2.76
N PRO A 170 -14.45 7.01 2.55
CA PRO A 170 -14.60 6.41 1.23
C PRO A 170 -15.55 7.16 0.30
N LYS A 171 -16.61 7.75 0.86
CA LYS A 171 -17.64 8.49 0.11
C LYS A 171 -18.21 7.69 -1.05
N GLY A 172 -18.51 6.42 -0.81
CA GLY A 172 -19.06 5.51 -1.81
C GLY A 172 -18.15 5.26 -3.01
N PHE A 173 -16.83 5.52 -2.91
CA PHE A 173 -15.89 5.38 -4.03
C PHE A 173 -15.89 3.97 -4.58
N LEU A 174 -16.09 3.87 -5.90
CA LEU A 174 -15.94 2.65 -6.67
C LEU A 174 -15.10 2.90 -7.94
N TYR A 175 -14.50 1.84 -8.46
CA TYR A 175 -13.73 1.86 -9.69
C TYR A 175 -13.72 0.50 -10.38
N TYR A 176 -13.70 0.51 -11.70
CA TYR A 176 -13.57 -0.68 -12.53
C TYR A 176 -12.92 -0.35 -13.86
N PRO A 177 -12.16 -1.28 -14.48
CA PRO A 177 -11.57 -1.04 -15.78
C PRO A 177 -12.63 -1.11 -16.87
N VAL A 178 -12.65 -0.10 -17.74
CA VAL A 178 -13.49 -0.09 -18.94
C VAL A 178 -12.69 -0.42 -20.20
N ARG A 179 -11.37 -0.26 -20.13
CA ARG A 179 -10.44 -0.63 -21.20
C ARG A 179 -9.06 -0.90 -20.60
N VAL A 180 -8.42 -1.94 -21.09
CA VAL A 180 -7.01 -2.23 -20.84
C VAL A 180 -6.31 -2.32 -22.18
N ASP A 181 -5.24 -1.56 -22.35
CA ASP A 181 -4.43 -1.56 -23.55
C ASP A 181 -3.46 -2.74 -23.53
N PRO A 182 -3.58 -3.73 -24.41
CA PRO A 182 -2.69 -4.88 -24.43
C PRO A 182 -1.29 -4.54 -24.98
N ALA A 183 -1.14 -3.40 -25.65
CA ALA A 183 0.11 -3.00 -26.29
C ALA A 183 1.03 -2.15 -25.40
N VAL A 184 0.75 -2.09 -24.08
CA VAL A 184 1.61 -1.36 -23.14
C VAL A 184 3.00 -1.97 -23.08
N ASP A 185 4.02 -1.17 -23.36
CA ASP A 185 5.42 -1.52 -23.15
C ASP A 185 5.74 -1.55 -21.64
N ILE A 186 5.74 -2.76 -21.09
CA ILE A 186 6.02 -2.99 -19.65
C ILE A 186 7.47 -2.59 -19.33
N GLY A 187 8.42 -2.82 -20.21
CA GLY A 187 9.83 -2.44 -20.00
C GLY A 187 9.98 -0.92 -19.85
N GLU A 188 9.33 -0.15 -20.70
CA GLU A 188 9.33 1.31 -20.59
C GLU A 188 8.59 1.81 -19.35
N ALA A 189 7.47 1.17 -18.98
CA ALA A 189 6.75 1.47 -17.76
C ALA A 189 7.61 1.21 -16.51
N VAL A 190 8.37 0.12 -16.47
CA VAL A 190 9.36 -0.19 -15.44
C VAL A 190 10.43 0.90 -15.37
N ARG A 191 11.07 1.25 -16.48
CA ARG A 191 12.11 2.30 -16.53
C ARG A 191 11.61 3.63 -15.97
N LYS A 192 10.43 4.07 -16.42
CA LYS A 192 9.81 5.32 -15.96
C LYS A 192 9.51 5.31 -14.46
N SER A 193 8.96 4.21 -13.96
CA SER A 193 8.59 4.10 -12.56
C SER A 193 9.81 4.06 -11.64
N ILE A 194 10.85 3.31 -11.99
CA ILE A 194 12.12 3.24 -11.24
C ILE A 194 12.77 4.63 -11.16
N ARG A 195 12.91 5.31 -12.29
CA ARG A 195 13.47 6.68 -12.34
C ARG A 195 12.67 7.67 -11.49
N ARG A 196 11.35 7.58 -11.52
CA ARG A 196 10.46 8.43 -10.71
C ARG A 196 10.61 8.12 -9.22
N THR A 197 10.60 6.85 -8.83
CA THR A 197 10.73 6.42 -7.42
C THR A 197 12.11 6.80 -6.88
N ALA A 198 13.19 6.54 -7.62
CA ALA A 198 14.54 6.94 -7.23
C ALA A 198 14.66 8.46 -7.04
N ARG A 199 14.09 9.26 -7.94
CA ARG A 199 14.07 10.73 -7.81
C ARG A 199 13.28 11.17 -6.58
N MET A 200 12.12 10.57 -6.32
CA MET A 200 11.30 10.85 -5.13
C MET A 200 12.08 10.53 -3.85
N MET A 201 12.70 9.36 -3.77
CA MET A 201 13.40 8.93 -2.57
C MET A 201 14.68 9.73 -2.30
N LEU A 202 15.43 10.11 -3.34
CA LEU A 202 16.71 10.83 -3.17
C LEU A 202 16.55 12.35 -3.13
N HIS A 203 15.64 12.91 -3.93
CA HIS A 203 15.61 14.33 -4.25
C HIS A 203 14.26 14.99 -4.00
N ALA A 204 13.35 14.39 -3.19
CA ALA A 204 12.14 15.08 -2.81
C ALA A 204 12.47 16.48 -2.25
N PRO A 205 11.74 17.53 -2.67
CA PRO A 205 12.03 18.90 -2.22
C PRO A 205 11.75 19.09 -0.72
N LEU A 206 10.84 18.28 -0.16
CA LEU A 206 10.41 18.41 1.22
C LEU A 206 11.28 17.55 2.15
N PRO A 207 11.70 18.07 3.33
CA PRO A 207 12.64 17.40 4.23
C PRO A 207 12.05 16.18 4.94
N PHE A 208 10.75 15.96 4.85
CA PHE A 208 10.01 14.88 5.51
C PHE A 208 9.60 13.74 4.54
N ILE A 209 10.14 13.74 3.31
CA ILE A 209 9.88 12.72 2.28
C ILE A 209 11.17 12.02 1.87
N GLY A 210 11.07 10.73 1.52
CA GLY A 210 12.18 9.92 1.05
C GLY A 210 13.27 9.73 2.11
N VAL A 211 14.51 9.58 1.68
CA VAL A 211 15.66 9.39 2.56
C VAL A 211 15.82 10.52 3.57
N LYS A 212 15.56 11.77 3.16
CA LYS A 212 15.55 12.93 4.07
C LYS A 212 14.50 12.78 5.17
N GLY A 213 13.31 12.27 4.81
CA GLY A 213 12.22 12.00 5.75
C GLY A 213 12.58 10.94 6.78
N ILE A 214 13.31 9.88 6.37
CA ILE A 214 13.81 8.86 7.31
C ILE A 214 14.77 9.50 8.31
N HIS A 215 15.73 10.30 7.87
CA HIS A 215 16.62 11.04 8.77
C HIS A 215 15.87 12.04 9.67
N PHE A 216 14.82 12.68 9.15
CA PHE A 216 14.00 13.58 9.94
C PHE A 216 13.25 12.84 11.06
N MET A 217 12.68 11.67 10.76
CA MET A 217 12.07 10.80 11.79
C MET A 217 13.10 10.30 12.81
N ALA A 218 14.32 9.96 12.38
CA ALA A 218 15.39 9.54 13.32
C ALA A 218 15.70 10.63 14.36
N ARG A 219 15.85 11.89 13.91
CA ARG A 219 16.03 13.03 14.85
C ARG A 219 14.85 13.21 15.80
N ARG A 220 13.64 12.91 15.35
CA ARG A 220 12.45 12.96 16.23
C ARG A 220 12.48 11.87 17.27
N ILE A 221 12.91 10.66 16.91
CA ILE A 221 13.04 9.53 17.84
C ILE A 221 14.08 9.83 18.91
N GLU A 222 15.25 10.40 18.59
CA GLU A 222 16.28 10.79 19.57
C GLU A 222 15.74 11.69 20.67
N ARG A 223 14.84 12.62 20.33
CA ARG A 223 14.23 13.54 21.28
C ARG A 223 13.14 12.93 22.15
N LEU A 224 12.75 11.66 21.92
CA LEU A 224 11.72 11.01 22.73
C LEU A 224 12.17 10.81 24.19
N LYS A 225 13.47 10.69 24.45
CA LYS A 225 14.03 10.58 25.80
C LYS A 225 13.78 11.82 26.68
N GLU A 226 13.55 12.98 26.06
CA GLU A 226 13.32 14.26 26.71
C GLU A 226 11.83 14.49 27.04
N GLY A 227 10.94 13.61 26.60
CA GLY A 227 9.50 13.74 26.68
C GLY A 227 8.80 12.71 27.57
N ASP A 228 7.48 12.66 27.43
CA ASP A 228 6.64 11.68 28.15
C ASP A 228 6.93 10.25 27.69
N PRO A 229 7.35 9.34 28.58
CA PRO A 229 7.61 7.93 28.23
C PRO A 229 6.38 7.19 27.70
N ARG A 230 5.17 7.60 28.11
CA ARG A 230 3.91 7.05 27.58
C ARG A 230 3.73 7.42 26.11
N TYR A 231 3.97 8.69 25.77
CA TYR A 231 3.93 9.13 24.39
C TYR A 231 5.00 8.42 23.54
N ALA A 232 6.21 8.25 24.07
CA ALA A 232 7.29 7.55 23.36
C ALA A 232 6.87 6.12 22.98
N ARG A 233 6.32 5.35 23.93
CA ARG A 233 5.80 3.99 23.65
C ARG A 233 4.68 3.99 22.62
N LEU A 234 3.70 4.88 22.74
CA LEU A 234 2.59 4.98 21.78
C LEU A 234 3.09 5.32 20.37
N PHE A 235 4.05 6.26 20.28
CA PHE A 235 4.60 6.68 18.99
C PHE A 235 5.42 5.56 18.32
N LEU A 236 6.29 4.88 19.08
CA LEU A 236 7.06 3.75 18.56
C LEU A 236 6.15 2.59 18.15
N GLY A 237 5.11 2.28 18.96
CA GLY A 237 4.10 1.29 18.60
C GLY A 237 3.32 1.65 17.34
N HIS A 238 2.98 2.92 17.19
CA HIS A 238 2.33 3.41 15.96
C HIS A 238 3.24 3.21 14.73
N ILE A 239 4.55 3.49 14.85
CA ILE A 239 5.51 3.26 13.76
C ILE A 239 5.55 1.77 13.38
N VAL A 240 5.67 0.87 14.36
CA VAL A 240 5.69 -0.58 14.12
C VAL A 240 4.42 -1.02 13.39
N ARG A 241 3.27 -0.58 13.87
CA ARG A 241 1.98 -0.90 13.27
C ARG A 241 1.89 -0.45 11.82
N MET A 242 2.28 0.79 11.53
CA MET A 242 2.26 1.34 10.17
C MET A 242 3.26 0.66 9.24
N GLN A 243 4.35 0.12 9.79
CA GLN A 243 5.41 -0.53 9.02
C GLN A 243 5.14 -2.00 8.75
N GLU A 244 4.62 -2.74 9.74
CA GLU A 244 4.57 -4.21 9.68
C GLU A 244 3.16 -4.78 9.58
N GLU A 245 2.15 -4.09 10.13
CA GLU A 245 0.82 -4.69 10.32
C GLU A 245 -0.23 -4.19 9.33
N ILE A 246 -0.10 -2.97 8.79
CA ILE A 246 -1.12 -2.38 7.92
C ILE A 246 -0.79 -2.63 6.45
N GLY A 247 -0.99 -3.89 6.01
CA GLY A 247 -0.98 -4.26 4.59
C GLY A 247 0.30 -3.87 3.84
N THR A 248 1.48 -4.16 4.43
CA THR A 248 2.77 -3.76 3.85
C THR A 248 3.59 -4.92 3.28
N GLY A 249 3.20 -6.16 3.55
CA GLY A 249 4.03 -7.33 3.28
C GLY A 249 5.30 -7.38 4.15
N GLY A 250 5.38 -6.52 5.18
CA GLY A 250 6.53 -6.35 6.08
C GLY A 250 7.59 -5.39 5.54
N GLY A 251 8.45 -4.89 6.46
CA GLY A 251 9.52 -3.94 6.12
C GLY A 251 9.05 -2.66 5.42
N GLY A 252 7.79 -2.25 5.62
CA GLY A 252 7.23 -1.06 4.99
C GLY A 252 7.28 -1.13 3.45
N PHE A 253 6.80 -2.21 2.84
CA PHE A 253 6.79 -2.47 1.40
C PHE A 253 8.16 -2.72 0.75
N ARG A 254 9.27 -2.78 1.52
CA ARG A 254 10.60 -2.95 0.92
C ARG A 254 10.75 -4.33 0.28
N PHE A 255 10.19 -5.37 0.89
CA PHE A 255 10.20 -6.71 0.30
C PHE A 255 9.38 -6.79 -0.98
N MET A 256 8.21 -6.15 -1.02
CA MET A 256 7.41 -6.08 -2.25
C MET A 256 8.15 -5.32 -3.37
N TYR A 257 8.85 -4.24 -3.02
CA TYR A 257 9.63 -3.48 -4.01
C TYR A 257 10.88 -4.26 -4.44
N ALA A 258 11.49 -5.06 -3.56
CA ALA A 258 12.58 -5.98 -3.91
C ALA A 258 12.12 -7.04 -4.92
N ALA A 259 10.95 -7.65 -4.70
CA ALA A 259 10.35 -8.58 -5.64
C ALA A 259 10.06 -7.92 -7.00
N PHE A 260 9.53 -6.69 -7.01
CA PHE A 260 9.38 -5.90 -8.24
C PHE A 260 10.71 -5.73 -8.98
N LEU A 261 11.79 -5.36 -8.27
CA LEU A 261 13.11 -5.18 -8.90
C LEU A 261 13.67 -6.50 -9.44
N GLN A 262 13.43 -7.62 -8.75
CA GLN A 262 13.82 -8.95 -9.20
C GLN A 262 13.12 -9.33 -10.50
N GLU A 263 11.80 -9.24 -10.55
CA GLU A 263 11.00 -9.54 -11.72
C GLU A 263 11.36 -8.62 -12.91
N ALA A 264 11.53 -7.33 -12.63
CA ALA A 264 11.97 -6.36 -13.61
C ALA A 264 13.39 -6.66 -14.14
N GLY A 265 14.30 -7.11 -13.27
CA GLY A 265 15.65 -7.55 -13.63
C GLY A 265 15.63 -8.73 -14.60
N LEU A 266 14.82 -9.75 -14.29
CA LEU A 266 14.61 -10.90 -15.16
C LEU A 266 13.97 -10.50 -16.50
N LEU A 267 12.92 -9.69 -16.48
CA LEU A 267 12.23 -9.22 -17.68
C LEU A 267 13.16 -8.46 -18.63
N MET A 268 14.07 -7.67 -18.09
CA MET A 268 14.92 -6.75 -18.87
C MET A 268 16.34 -7.27 -19.06
N GLY A 269 16.72 -8.43 -18.49
CA GLY A 269 18.09 -8.95 -18.50
C GLY A 269 19.07 -7.97 -17.81
N SER A 270 18.68 -7.34 -16.70
CA SER A 270 19.40 -6.23 -16.09
C SER A 270 20.05 -6.61 -14.76
N ALA A 271 21.35 -6.93 -14.76
CA ALA A 271 22.13 -7.20 -13.55
C ALA A 271 22.07 -6.05 -12.51
N PRO A 272 22.04 -4.75 -12.88
CA PRO A 272 21.83 -3.70 -11.89
C PRO A 272 20.49 -3.76 -11.16
N LEU A 273 19.41 -4.24 -11.79
CA LEU A 273 18.12 -4.41 -11.12
C LEU A 273 18.12 -5.60 -10.17
N GLU A 274 18.79 -6.70 -10.54
CA GLU A 274 18.98 -7.87 -9.67
C GLU A 274 19.80 -7.51 -8.42
N GLU A 275 20.88 -6.72 -8.60
CA GLU A 275 21.66 -6.20 -7.48
C GLU A 275 20.81 -5.27 -6.59
N ALA A 276 20.08 -4.34 -7.19
CA ALA A 276 19.19 -3.45 -6.45
C ALA A 276 18.09 -4.20 -5.68
N SER A 277 17.59 -5.32 -6.21
CA SER A 277 16.67 -6.23 -5.53
C SER A 277 17.29 -6.81 -4.26
N ARG A 278 18.51 -7.37 -4.35
CA ARG A 278 19.23 -7.90 -3.17
C ARG A 278 19.44 -6.80 -2.10
N MET A 279 19.93 -5.64 -2.52
CA MET A 279 20.15 -4.51 -1.61
C MET A 279 18.82 -3.99 -0.98
N MET A 280 17.71 -4.07 -1.70
CA MET A 280 16.39 -3.67 -1.19
C MET A 280 15.84 -4.70 -0.20
N THR A 281 16.11 -5.98 -0.39
CA THR A 281 15.81 -7.04 0.60
C THR A 281 16.56 -6.77 1.90
N GLU A 282 17.86 -6.46 1.83
CA GLU A 282 18.64 -6.05 3.00
C GLU A 282 18.08 -4.79 3.67
N ALA A 283 17.58 -3.83 2.87
CA ALA A 283 16.89 -2.66 3.43
C ALA A 283 15.64 -3.09 4.22
N GLY A 284 14.84 -4.00 3.69
CA GLY A 284 13.69 -4.60 4.40
C GLY A 284 14.08 -5.25 5.72
N ASP A 285 15.18 -6.00 5.74
CA ASP A 285 15.71 -6.62 6.97
C ASP A 285 16.16 -5.57 8.00
N ARG A 286 16.80 -4.47 7.57
CA ARG A 286 17.15 -3.35 8.45
C ARG A 286 15.91 -2.69 9.04
N TRP A 287 14.86 -2.47 8.23
CA TRP A 287 13.58 -1.97 8.70
C TRP A 287 12.94 -2.89 9.73
N ARG A 288 12.98 -4.21 9.54
CA ARG A 288 12.49 -5.18 10.54
C ARG A 288 13.28 -5.13 11.84
N ARG A 289 14.61 -4.99 11.79
CA ARG A 289 15.43 -4.81 13.00
C ARG A 289 15.04 -3.54 13.76
N PHE A 290 14.83 -2.43 13.03
CA PHE A 290 14.32 -1.18 13.61
C PHE A 290 12.95 -1.38 14.26
N ALA A 291 12.00 -2.01 13.57
CA ALA A 291 10.67 -2.31 14.11
C ALA A 291 10.73 -3.20 15.37
N LEU A 292 11.62 -4.19 15.38
CA LEU A 292 11.83 -5.06 16.54
C LEU A 292 12.36 -4.28 17.75
N ALA A 293 13.30 -3.36 17.54
CA ALA A 293 13.79 -2.49 18.60
C ALA A 293 12.67 -1.61 19.16
N CYS A 294 11.84 -1.01 18.30
CA CYS A 294 10.66 -0.24 18.71
C CYS A 294 9.65 -1.10 19.49
N ALA A 295 9.37 -2.32 19.02
CA ALA A 295 8.42 -3.24 19.67
C ALA A 295 8.86 -3.68 21.07
N ARG A 296 10.16 -3.83 21.30
CA ARG A 296 10.71 -4.14 22.64
C ARG A 296 10.39 -3.04 23.66
N VAL A 297 10.48 -1.77 23.24
CA VAL A 297 10.10 -0.63 24.08
C VAL A 297 8.61 -0.66 24.41
N CYS A 298 7.77 -0.95 23.41
CA CYS A 298 6.33 -0.99 23.58
C CYS A 298 5.86 -2.05 24.57
N LYS A 299 6.56 -3.20 24.64
CA LYS A 299 6.24 -4.30 25.57
C LYS A 299 6.64 -4.01 27.02
N GLY A 300 7.15 -2.82 27.34
CA GLY A 300 7.42 -2.36 28.70
C GLY A 300 8.56 -3.09 29.41
N LYS A 301 9.36 -3.86 28.69
CA LYS A 301 10.47 -4.65 29.27
C LYS A 301 11.71 -3.81 29.61
N THR A 302 11.74 -2.55 29.19
CA THR A 302 12.82 -1.61 29.51
C THR A 302 12.20 -0.30 29.99
N ALA A 303 12.35 0.02 31.27
CA ALA A 303 11.99 1.34 31.80
C ALA A 303 12.86 2.43 31.11
N ASP A 304 14.11 2.10 30.85
CA ASP A 304 15.07 2.93 30.11
C ASP A 304 15.32 2.32 28.74
N PHE A 305 14.83 2.96 27.69
CA PHE A 305 15.18 2.60 26.32
C PHE A 305 16.17 3.61 25.73
N ASP A 306 17.11 3.12 24.95
CA ASP A 306 18.05 4.02 24.25
C ASP A 306 17.43 4.50 22.95
N ALA A 307 16.87 5.71 22.99
CA ALA A 307 16.34 6.39 21.82
C ALA A 307 17.42 6.66 20.76
N GLY A 308 18.68 6.84 21.19
CA GLY A 308 19.83 7.01 20.30
C GLY A 308 20.09 5.74 19.49
N GLU A 309 20.10 4.57 20.13
CA GLU A 309 20.30 3.30 19.46
C GLU A 309 19.20 3.05 18.42
N ILE A 310 17.92 3.30 18.76
CA ILE A 310 16.81 3.17 17.82
C ILE A 310 16.98 4.13 16.63
N ALA A 311 17.39 5.36 16.87
CA ALA A 311 17.63 6.34 15.82
C ALA A 311 18.81 5.95 14.92
N VAL A 312 19.86 5.31 15.46
CA VAL A 312 20.98 4.75 14.68
C VAL A 312 20.49 3.68 13.72
N LEU A 313 19.66 2.74 14.18
CA LEU A 313 19.06 1.71 13.30
C LEU A 313 18.27 2.35 12.16
N LEU A 314 17.50 3.39 12.44
CA LEU A 314 16.74 4.09 11.41
C LEU A 314 17.65 4.83 10.41
N ARG A 315 18.76 5.42 10.86
CA ARG A 315 19.75 6.00 9.97
C ARG A 315 20.44 4.96 9.08
N GLN A 316 20.64 3.75 9.58
CA GLN A 316 21.14 2.63 8.76
C GLN A 316 20.16 2.26 7.66
N CYS A 317 18.83 2.27 7.94
CA CYS A 317 17.81 2.13 6.91
C CYS A 317 17.93 3.23 5.83
N ALA A 318 18.07 4.48 6.27
CA ALA A 318 18.23 5.62 5.36
C ALA A 318 19.47 5.49 4.46
N ALA A 319 20.61 5.06 5.03
CA ALA A 319 21.86 4.86 4.29
C ALA A 319 21.73 3.74 3.25
N GLN A 320 21.12 2.60 3.62
CA GLN A 320 20.88 1.49 2.71
C GLN A 320 19.98 1.92 1.55
N GLU A 321 18.86 2.57 1.83
CA GLU A 321 17.95 3.05 0.78
C GLU A 321 18.61 4.09 -0.13
N LYS A 322 19.43 4.99 0.42
CA LYS A 322 20.21 5.92 -0.39
C LYS A 322 21.10 5.17 -1.38
N SER A 323 21.77 4.10 -0.96
CA SER A 323 22.61 3.28 -1.83
C SER A 323 21.80 2.61 -2.94
N VAL A 324 20.68 1.96 -2.60
CA VAL A 324 19.79 1.32 -3.58
C VAL A 324 19.30 2.32 -4.62
N PHE A 325 18.73 3.45 -4.19
CA PHE A 325 18.17 4.42 -5.15
C PHE A 325 19.25 5.18 -5.94
N THR A 326 20.48 5.27 -5.41
CA THR A 326 21.63 5.79 -6.18
C THR A 326 22.01 4.81 -7.29
N LEU A 327 22.09 3.51 -7.01
CA LEU A 327 22.30 2.46 -8.01
C LEU A 327 21.24 2.54 -9.11
N LEU A 328 19.95 2.54 -8.72
CA LEU A 328 18.82 2.62 -9.65
C LEU A 328 18.79 3.88 -10.50
N LYS A 329 19.26 5.01 -9.95
CA LYS A 329 19.36 6.27 -10.69
C LYS A 329 20.46 6.24 -11.76
N LEU A 330 21.56 5.55 -11.48
CA LEU A 330 22.74 5.46 -12.36
C LEU A 330 22.63 4.31 -13.36
N ALA A 331 21.79 3.33 -13.08
CA ALA A 331 21.59 2.19 -13.96
C ALA A 331 21.11 2.64 -15.35
N LYS A 332 21.80 2.12 -16.38
CA LYS A 332 21.34 2.23 -17.77
C LYS A 332 20.27 1.15 -17.99
N LEU A 333 19.02 1.54 -17.84
CA LEU A 333 17.85 0.67 -18.00
C LEU A 333 17.22 0.83 -19.36
#